data_ac63544d9b9f3fa1b6e7b28e32ab7fc7
#
_entry.id   ac63544d9b9f3fa1b6e7b28e32ab7fc7
#
_cell.length_a   1.000
_cell.length_b   1.000
_cell.length_c   1.000
_cell.angle_alpha   90.00
_cell.angle_beta   90.00
_cell.angle_gamma   90.00
#
_symmetry.space_group_name_H-M   'P 1'
#
loop_
_entity.id
_entity.type
_entity.pdbx_description
1 polymer ?
#
loop_
_entity_poly.entity_id
_entity_poly.type
_entity_poly.pdbx_seq_one_letter_code
_entity_poly.pdbx_strand_id
1 'polypeptide(L)'
;MQDKQIVELFLNRDESAVSETTEKYGKYLMKIAFNILANEEDAKECVNDTYHDAWNCMPPHRPSILSTFLGKITRRISISKWRWLHAEKRGGGEMNLALEELTEC
;
A
#
# COMPACT_ATOMS: atom_id res chain seq x y z
N MET A 1 -1.47 -13.97 13.60
CA MET A 1 -0.25 -14.48 12.95
C MET A 1 0.85 -13.46 13.09
N GLN A 2 2.07 -13.91 13.29
CA GLN A 2 3.18 -12.99 13.45
C GLN A 2 3.64 -12.46 12.11
N ASP A 3 4.24 -11.27 12.14
CA ASP A 3 4.68 -10.60 10.91
C ASP A 3 5.63 -11.47 10.10
N LYS A 4 6.54 -12.15 10.78
CA LYS A 4 7.49 -13.01 10.08
C LYS A 4 6.79 -14.09 9.30
N GLN A 5 5.73 -14.65 9.85
CA GLN A 5 4.95 -15.67 9.18
C GLN A 5 4.22 -15.11 7.98
N ILE A 6 3.70 -13.89 8.11
CA ILE A 6 3.01 -13.25 7.00
C ILE A 6 3.98 -13.00 5.84
N VAL A 7 5.18 -12.52 6.16
CA VAL A 7 6.19 -12.30 5.13
C VAL A 7 6.52 -13.60 4.41
N GLU A 8 6.63 -14.70 5.17
CA GLU A 8 6.92 -16.00 4.54
C GLU A 8 5.81 -16.43 3.61
N LEU A 9 4.56 -16.13 3.94
CA LEU A 9 3.45 -16.44 3.05
C LEU A 9 3.60 -15.71 1.72
N PHE A 10 3.96 -14.43 1.76
CA PHE A 10 4.20 -13.69 0.53
C PHE A 10 5.36 -14.27 -0.26
N LEU A 11 6.43 -14.61 0.43
CA LEU A 11 7.62 -15.14 -0.25
C LEU A 11 7.34 -16.48 -0.90
N ASN A 12 6.45 -17.26 -0.31
CA ASN A 12 6.06 -18.56 -0.85
C ASN A 12 4.92 -18.46 -1.85
N ARG A 13 4.49 -17.25 -2.18
CA ARG A 13 3.37 -17.00 -3.10
C ARG A 13 2.09 -17.67 -2.64
N ASP A 14 1.87 -17.68 -1.33
CA ASP A 14 0.68 -18.25 -0.73
C ASP A 14 -0.42 -17.19 -0.73
N GLU A 15 -1.56 -17.51 -1.32
CA GLU A 15 -2.65 -16.55 -1.44
C GLU A 15 -3.19 -16.09 -0.10
N SER A 16 -3.05 -16.90 0.93
CA SER A 16 -3.53 -16.52 2.25
C SER A 16 -2.74 -15.34 2.84
N ALA A 17 -1.60 -14.99 2.22
CA ALA A 17 -0.81 -13.85 2.68
C ALA A 17 -1.66 -12.58 2.73
N VAL A 18 -2.48 -12.35 1.72
CA VAL A 18 -3.29 -11.13 1.66
C VAL A 18 -4.37 -11.15 2.73
N SER A 19 -5.06 -12.28 2.91
CA SER A 19 -6.11 -12.33 3.92
C SER A 19 -5.55 -12.21 5.33
N GLU A 20 -4.38 -12.78 5.60
CA GLU A 20 -3.74 -12.64 6.91
C GLU A 20 -3.31 -11.21 7.15
N THR A 21 -2.81 -10.55 6.11
CA THR A 21 -2.43 -9.14 6.21
C THR A 21 -3.65 -8.27 6.48
N THR A 22 -4.73 -8.54 5.77
CA THR A 22 -5.97 -7.80 5.94
C THR A 22 -6.49 -7.93 7.36
N GLU A 23 -6.44 -9.13 7.90
CA GLU A 23 -6.94 -9.36 9.24
C GLU A 23 -6.11 -8.63 10.28
N LYS A 24 -4.80 -8.61 10.11
CA LYS A 24 -3.91 -8.00 11.09
C LYS A 24 -3.77 -6.50 10.91
N TYR A 25 -3.66 -6.03 9.69
CA TYR A 25 -3.32 -4.64 9.41
C TYR A 25 -4.37 -3.85 8.63
N GLY A 26 -5.49 -4.48 8.28
CA GLY A 26 -6.49 -3.81 7.46
C GLY A 26 -6.96 -2.49 8.04
N LYS A 27 -7.28 -2.47 9.33
CA LYS A 27 -7.78 -1.24 9.97
C LYS A 27 -6.70 -0.18 10.03
N TYR A 28 -5.47 -0.59 10.30
CA TYR A 28 -4.34 0.32 10.37
C TYR A 28 -4.12 1.00 9.02
N LEU A 29 -4.13 0.21 7.95
CA LEU A 29 -3.92 0.74 6.60
C LEU A 29 -5.09 1.62 6.16
N MET A 30 -6.32 1.22 6.50
CA MET A 30 -7.49 2.03 6.21
C MET A 30 -7.41 3.39 6.88
N LYS A 31 -6.91 3.41 8.11
CA LYS A 31 -6.79 4.67 8.83
C LYS A 31 -5.79 5.59 8.14
N ILE A 32 -4.67 5.04 7.69
CA ILE A 32 -3.67 5.84 6.97
C ILE A 32 -4.30 6.45 5.72
N ALA A 33 -4.94 5.61 4.92
CA ALA A 33 -5.51 6.06 3.66
C ALA A 33 -6.65 7.05 3.89
N PHE A 34 -7.52 6.79 4.85
CA PHE A 34 -8.64 7.66 5.13
C PHE A 34 -8.19 9.02 5.65
N ASN A 35 -7.15 9.05 6.47
CA ASN A 35 -6.64 10.32 6.96
C ASN A 35 -6.13 11.21 5.83
N ILE A 36 -5.68 10.60 4.75
CA ILE A 36 -5.18 11.36 3.60
C ILE A 36 -6.31 11.73 2.65
N LEU A 37 -7.20 10.79 2.37
CA LEU A 37 -8.21 10.95 1.32
C LEU A 37 -9.56 11.43 1.81
N ALA A 38 -9.87 11.21 3.08
CA ALA A 38 -11.15 11.59 3.68
C ALA A 38 -12.35 11.01 2.92
N ASN A 39 -12.16 9.86 2.30
CA ASN A 39 -13.20 9.17 1.55
C ASN A 39 -13.00 7.69 1.73
N GLU A 40 -14.04 7.01 2.22
CA GLU A 40 -13.92 5.59 2.57
C GLU A 40 -13.68 4.71 1.36
N GLU A 41 -14.36 4.97 0.27
CA GLU A 41 -14.19 4.15 -0.92
C GLU A 41 -12.80 4.31 -1.54
N ASP A 42 -12.34 5.55 -1.60
CA ASP A 42 -10.99 5.80 -2.12
C ASP A 42 -9.95 5.17 -1.22
N ALA A 43 -10.16 5.25 0.09
CA ALA A 43 -9.22 4.63 1.04
C ALA A 43 -9.19 3.11 0.84
N LYS A 44 -10.35 2.51 0.67
CA LYS A 44 -10.44 1.07 0.48
C LYS A 44 -9.69 0.64 -0.78
N GLU A 45 -9.84 1.41 -1.83
CA GLU A 45 -9.13 1.13 -3.08
C GLU A 45 -7.62 1.18 -2.89
N CYS A 46 -7.15 2.19 -2.15
CA CYS A 46 -5.72 2.33 -1.91
C CYS A 46 -5.18 1.19 -1.05
N VAL A 47 -5.97 0.71 -0.10
CA VAL A 47 -5.54 -0.43 0.71
C VAL A 47 -5.44 -1.68 -0.16
N ASN A 48 -6.42 -1.89 -1.05
CA ASN A 48 -6.34 -3.01 -1.98
C ASN A 48 -5.10 -2.92 -2.86
N ASP A 49 -4.80 -1.73 -3.34
CA ASP A 49 -3.61 -1.52 -4.15
C ASP A 49 -2.34 -1.80 -3.34
N THR A 50 -2.37 -1.51 -2.05
CA THR A 50 -1.24 -1.83 -1.17
C THR A 50 -0.98 -3.33 -1.16
N TYR A 51 -2.04 -4.13 -1.07
CA TYR A 51 -1.88 -5.58 -1.08
C TYR A 51 -1.30 -6.07 -2.40
N HIS A 52 -1.74 -5.47 -3.50
CA HIS A 52 -1.19 -5.79 -4.81
C HIS A 52 0.30 -5.49 -4.89
N ASP A 53 0.67 -4.31 -4.42
CA ASP A 53 2.08 -3.91 -4.43
C ASP A 53 2.92 -4.84 -3.56
N ALA A 54 2.41 -5.18 -2.38
CA ALA A 54 3.12 -6.08 -1.50
C ALA A 54 3.31 -7.44 -2.15
N TRP A 55 2.28 -7.93 -2.82
CA TRP A 55 2.34 -9.21 -3.52
C TRP A 55 3.38 -9.17 -4.63
N ASN A 56 3.47 -8.06 -5.34
CA ASN A 56 4.43 -7.92 -6.43
C ASN A 56 5.86 -7.70 -5.94
N CYS A 57 6.02 -7.11 -4.75
CA CYS A 57 7.34 -6.85 -4.20
C CYS A 57 7.96 -8.08 -3.53
N MET A 58 7.16 -8.91 -2.96
CA MET A 58 7.64 -10.07 -2.22
C MET A 58 7.25 -11.36 -2.94
N PRO A 59 8.17 -12.18 -3.41
CA PRO A 59 9.59 -11.95 -3.44
C PRO A 59 10.02 -11.01 -4.57
N PRO A 60 11.23 -10.51 -4.59
CA PRO A 60 12.34 -10.88 -3.71
C PRO A 60 12.48 -10.03 -2.45
N HIS A 61 11.74 -8.94 -2.37
CA HIS A 61 11.91 -8.04 -1.22
C HIS A 61 11.46 -8.73 0.07
N ARG A 62 12.24 -8.52 1.13
CA ARG A 62 11.94 -9.09 2.45
C ARG A 62 12.00 -7.95 3.47
N PRO A 63 10.85 -7.35 3.80
CA PRO A 63 10.87 -6.21 4.72
C PRO A 63 11.27 -6.65 6.12
N SER A 64 12.05 -5.81 6.80
CA SER A 64 12.44 -6.10 8.17
C SER A 64 11.31 -5.75 9.15
N ILE A 65 10.51 -4.73 8.81
CA ILE A 65 9.37 -4.34 9.64
C ILE A 65 8.15 -4.26 8.73
N LEU A 66 7.29 -5.24 8.84
CA LEU A 66 6.15 -5.37 7.93
C LEU A 66 5.19 -4.19 8.04
N SER A 67 4.89 -3.75 9.26
CA SER A 67 3.94 -2.64 9.44
C SER A 67 4.45 -1.37 8.75
N THR A 68 5.73 -1.08 8.89
CA THR A 68 6.31 0.10 8.25
C THR A 68 6.29 -0.03 6.73
N PHE A 69 6.63 -1.21 6.24
CA PHE A 69 6.62 -1.48 4.80
C PHE A 69 5.24 -1.25 4.21
N LEU A 70 4.22 -1.86 4.81
CA LEU A 70 2.85 -1.73 4.33
C LEU A 70 2.34 -0.31 4.47
N GLY A 71 2.64 0.33 5.60
CA GLY A 71 2.21 1.70 5.83
C GLY A 71 2.80 2.68 4.83
N LYS A 72 4.06 2.49 4.47
CA LYS A 72 4.70 3.35 3.48
C LYS A 72 4.04 3.18 2.10
N ILE A 73 3.73 1.96 1.73
CA ILE A 73 3.06 1.72 0.45
C ILE A 73 1.70 2.38 0.43
N THR A 74 0.91 2.17 1.49
CA THR A 74 -0.43 2.74 1.57
C THR A 74 -0.38 4.27 1.52
N ARG A 75 0.55 4.85 2.28
CA ARG A 75 0.68 6.30 2.31
C ARG A 75 1.06 6.85 0.94
N ARG A 76 2.01 6.21 0.28
CA ARG A 76 2.46 6.64 -1.04
C ARG A 76 1.32 6.61 -2.04
N ILE A 77 0.58 5.50 -2.08
CA ILE A 77 -0.54 5.34 -3.00
C ILE A 77 -1.62 6.37 -2.70
N SER A 78 -1.92 6.58 -1.40
CA SER A 78 -2.95 7.52 -1.01
C SER A 78 -2.59 8.95 -1.36
N ILE A 79 -1.35 9.33 -1.16
CA ILE A 79 -0.90 10.68 -1.51
C ILE A 79 -0.95 10.87 -3.02
N SER A 80 -0.55 9.86 -3.78
CA SER A 80 -0.61 9.92 -5.23
C SER A 80 -2.04 10.10 -5.72
N LYS A 81 -2.96 9.37 -5.11
CA LYS A 81 -4.36 9.48 -5.48
C LYS A 81 -4.92 10.85 -5.11
N TRP A 82 -4.54 11.34 -3.93
CA TRP A 82 -4.97 12.66 -3.50
C TRP A 82 -4.50 13.74 -4.48
N ARG A 83 -3.25 13.65 -4.89
CA ARG A 83 -2.69 14.60 -5.86
C ARG A 83 -3.42 14.51 -7.18
N TRP A 84 -3.69 13.31 -7.64
CA TRP A 84 -4.40 13.12 -8.88
C TRP A 84 -5.79 13.74 -8.83
N LEU A 85 -6.50 13.51 -7.72
CA LEU A 85 -7.84 14.05 -7.56
C LEU A 85 -7.87 15.58 -7.51
N HIS A 86 -6.80 16.18 -7.02
CA HIS A 86 -6.73 17.63 -6.85
C HIS A 86 -5.91 18.33 -7.91
N ALA A 87 -5.49 17.62 -8.93
CA ALA A 87 -4.60 18.17 -9.94
C ALA A 87 -5.27 18.46 -11.27
N GLU A 88 -6.60 18.40 -11.32
CA GLU A 88 -7.29 18.51 -12.60
C GLU A 88 -6.97 19.81 -13.33
N LYS A 89 -6.60 20.83 -12.63
CA LYS A 89 -6.34 22.11 -13.28
C LYS A 89 -4.90 22.32 -13.66
N ARG A 90 -4.04 21.41 -13.25
CA ARG A 90 -2.61 21.59 -13.44
C ARG A 90 -1.96 20.66 -14.44
N GLY A 91 -2.67 19.68 -14.84
CA GLY A 91 -2.05 18.71 -15.73
C GLY A 91 -1.26 17.68 -14.95
N GLY A 92 -0.35 16.99 -15.63
CA GLY A 92 0.25 15.80 -15.09
C GLY A 92 1.59 15.93 -14.38
N GLY A 93 1.93 17.12 -13.94
CA GLY A 93 3.22 17.30 -13.27
C GLY A 93 3.42 16.44 -12.06
N GLU A 94 2.37 16.22 -11.30
CA GLU A 94 2.45 15.44 -10.08
C GLU A 94 2.69 13.96 -10.33
N MET A 95 2.46 13.51 -11.51
CA MET A 95 2.64 12.11 -11.83
C MET A 95 4.09 11.67 -11.67
N ASN A 96 5.01 12.59 -11.88
CA ASN A 96 6.42 12.25 -11.76
C ASN A 96 6.80 11.83 -10.36
N LEU A 97 6.20 12.48 -9.38
CA LEU A 97 6.50 12.13 -7.99
C LEU A 97 5.99 10.73 -7.65
N ALA A 98 4.82 10.40 -8.18
CA ALA A 98 4.28 9.08 -7.94
C ALA A 98 5.20 8.01 -8.52
N LEU A 99 5.75 8.27 -9.69
CA LEU A 99 6.63 7.31 -10.33
C LEU A 99 7.90 7.11 -9.53
N GLU A 100 8.45 8.19 -8.98
CA GLU A 100 9.64 8.07 -8.17
C GLU A 100 9.40 7.22 -6.95
N GLU A 101 8.24 7.39 -6.36
CA GLU A 101 7.91 6.62 -5.17
C GLU A 101 7.73 5.15 -5.48
N LEU A 102 7.26 4.84 -6.66
CA LEU A 102 7.02 3.47 -7.04
C LEU A 102 8.30 2.65 -7.19
N THR A 103 9.44 3.30 -7.25
CA THR A 103 10.69 2.58 -7.41
C THR A 103 11.23 2.04 -6.11
N GLU A 104 10.52 2.26 -5.03
CA GLU A 104 11.01 1.91 -3.70
C GLU A 104 10.74 0.50 -3.25
N CYS A 105 10.20 -0.30 -4.04
CA CYS A 105 9.84 -1.67 -3.64
C CYS A 105 11.03 -2.53 -3.23
#